data_94671cfee106b9c8becf179424c0963e
#
_entry.id   94671cfee106b9c8becf179424c0963e
#
_cell.length_a   1.000
_cell.length_b   1.000
_cell.length_c   1.000
_cell.angle_alpha   90.00
_cell.angle_beta   90.00
_cell.angle_gamma   90.00
#
_symmetry.space_group_name_H-M   'P 1'
#
loop_
_entity.id
_entity.type
_entity.pdbx_description
1 polymer ?
#
loop_
_entity_poly.entity_id
_entity_poly.type
_entity_poly.pdbx_seq_one_letter_code
_entity_poly.pdbx_strand_id
1 'polypeptide(L)'
;MPVVIRPLHPVFVGEVSGIDLTGPLAREDVLAIEAGMDRYAVLVFHDQAFTDEQQMAFCRNFGEPENTRGGSVTRPEDARLTSGMADVSNLGKDGQPLARDSRQRLFNLGNCLWHSDSSFRAIPAKYSMLSARTVNPKGGNTEFADMRAAYDALDDDTRREVEDLVCEHSLMYSRGALGFLDYSEEEKAMFKPVLQRLVRTHPVTGRKSLYLSSHAGGIVGMPMPEARVLLRDLNEHATQPQFVHVHKWALHDLVMWDNRQTMHRVRRYDESQPRDMRRATVAGDAPTVAQQAAE
;
A
#
# COMPACT_ATOMS: atom_id res chain seq x y z
N MET A 1 -20.29 19.65 -10.10
CA MET A 1 -19.31 19.88 -11.21
C MET A 1 -18.76 18.53 -11.58
N PRO A 2 -18.38 18.24 -12.82
CA PRO A 2 -17.79 16.95 -13.15
C PRO A 2 -16.44 16.75 -12.46
N VAL A 3 -16.11 15.50 -12.16
CA VAL A 3 -14.79 15.10 -11.66
C VAL A 3 -13.72 15.48 -12.69
N VAL A 4 -12.71 16.23 -12.28
CA VAL A 4 -11.58 16.63 -13.13
C VAL A 4 -10.30 16.03 -12.54
N ILE A 5 -9.53 15.31 -13.36
CA ILE A 5 -8.26 14.71 -12.94
C ILE A 5 -7.12 15.34 -13.76
N ARG A 6 -6.16 15.95 -13.06
CA ARG A 6 -4.96 16.54 -13.65
C ARG A 6 -3.72 15.73 -13.29
N PRO A 7 -2.77 15.51 -14.22
CA PRO A 7 -1.53 14.81 -13.89
C PRO A 7 -0.67 15.63 -12.91
N LEU A 8 -0.18 15.00 -11.85
CA LEU A 8 0.83 15.54 -10.92
C LEU A 8 2.23 15.02 -11.23
N HIS A 9 2.33 13.92 -11.98
CA HIS A 9 3.59 13.31 -12.39
C HIS A 9 3.54 12.94 -13.87
N PRO A 10 4.65 12.98 -14.62
CA PRO A 10 4.65 12.70 -16.07
C PRO A 10 4.08 11.32 -16.45
N VAL A 11 4.22 10.32 -15.59
CA VAL A 11 3.86 8.92 -15.88
C VAL A 11 2.59 8.48 -15.15
N PHE A 12 2.44 8.85 -13.88
CA PHE A 12 1.37 8.41 -12.99
C PHE A 12 1.01 9.52 -11.99
N VAL A 13 0.11 9.30 -11.04
CA VAL A 13 -0.45 10.26 -10.07
C VAL A 13 -1.28 11.35 -10.72
N GLY A 14 -2.56 11.35 -10.39
CA GLY A 14 -3.53 12.39 -10.74
C GLY A 14 -4.03 13.14 -9.51
N GLU A 15 -4.24 14.44 -9.64
CA GLU A 15 -4.95 15.28 -8.68
C GLU A 15 -6.40 15.41 -9.09
N VAL A 16 -7.31 15.12 -8.17
CA VAL A 16 -8.75 15.13 -8.41
C VAL A 16 -9.37 16.37 -7.79
N SER A 17 -10.20 17.05 -8.54
CA SER A 17 -10.94 18.23 -8.12
C SER A 17 -12.40 18.19 -8.58
N GLY A 18 -13.24 19.05 -7.99
CA GLY A 18 -14.65 19.16 -8.36
C GLY A 18 -15.56 18.14 -7.68
N ILE A 19 -15.08 17.46 -6.62
CA ILE A 19 -15.85 16.47 -5.90
C ILE A 19 -15.67 16.60 -4.39
N ASP A 20 -16.75 16.39 -3.65
CA ASP A 20 -16.76 16.21 -2.20
C ASP A 20 -17.04 14.72 -1.92
N LEU A 21 -16.07 14.06 -1.28
CA LEU A 21 -16.14 12.64 -0.99
C LEU A 21 -16.83 12.33 0.36
N THR A 22 -17.21 13.34 1.12
CA THR A 22 -17.81 13.18 2.45
C THR A 22 -19.28 12.76 2.40
N GLY A 23 -19.91 12.89 1.22
CA GLY A 23 -21.28 12.50 0.92
C GLY A 23 -21.40 11.31 -0.02
N PRO A 24 -22.64 10.87 -0.33
CA PRO A 24 -22.89 9.86 -1.34
C PRO A 24 -22.44 10.33 -2.72
N LEU A 25 -21.76 9.45 -3.46
CA LEU A 25 -21.31 9.73 -4.83
C LEU A 25 -22.32 9.26 -5.88
N ALA A 26 -22.45 10.02 -6.97
CA ALA A 26 -23.13 9.55 -8.16
C ALA A 26 -22.32 8.41 -8.81
N ARG A 27 -23.01 7.48 -9.48
CA ARG A 27 -22.34 6.35 -10.15
C ARG A 27 -21.32 6.81 -11.21
N GLU A 28 -21.60 7.89 -11.89
CA GLU A 28 -20.72 8.50 -12.88
C GLU A 28 -19.41 9.01 -12.27
N ASP A 29 -19.44 9.58 -11.04
CA ASP A 29 -18.25 10.04 -10.33
C ASP A 29 -17.39 8.85 -9.89
N VAL A 30 -18.03 7.78 -9.40
CA VAL A 30 -17.33 6.54 -9.05
C VAL A 30 -16.60 5.96 -10.26
N LEU A 31 -17.27 5.87 -11.42
CA LEU A 31 -16.68 5.38 -12.66
C LEU A 31 -15.54 6.29 -13.15
N ALA A 32 -15.67 7.60 -13.01
CA ALA A 32 -14.60 8.54 -13.35
C ALA A 32 -13.36 8.35 -12.47
N ILE A 33 -13.55 8.10 -11.16
CA ILE A 33 -12.47 7.78 -10.22
C ILE A 33 -11.83 6.44 -10.58
N GLU A 34 -12.61 5.39 -10.89
CA GLU A 34 -12.07 4.08 -11.30
C GLU A 34 -11.23 4.22 -12.59
N ALA A 35 -11.72 4.92 -13.60
CA ALA A 35 -10.96 5.21 -14.83
C ALA A 35 -9.68 6.02 -14.54
N GLY A 36 -9.74 6.94 -13.58
CA GLY A 36 -8.57 7.65 -13.06
C GLY A 36 -7.56 6.72 -12.41
N MET A 37 -8.02 5.77 -11.60
CA MET A 37 -7.16 4.76 -10.97
C MET A 37 -6.47 3.86 -12.01
N ASP A 38 -7.21 3.41 -13.03
CA ASP A 38 -6.66 2.59 -14.11
C ASP A 38 -5.55 3.33 -14.87
N ARG A 39 -5.72 4.64 -15.07
CA ARG A 39 -4.74 5.48 -15.76
C ARG A 39 -3.56 5.87 -14.89
N TYR A 40 -3.81 6.40 -13.71
CA TYR A 40 -2.81 7.07 -12.86
C TYR A 40 -2.27 6.19 -11.73
N ALA A 41 -2.97 5.13 -11.34
CA ALA A 41 -2.69 4.25 -10.21
C ALA A 41 -2.63 4.91 -8.83
N VAL A 42 -2.49 6.23 -8.75
CA VAL A 42 -2.54 7.04 -7.53
C VAL A 42 -3.37 8.28 -7.79
N LEU A 43 -4.37 8.55 -6.94
CA LEU A 43 -5.18 9.76 -6.99
C LEU A 43 -5.10 10.52 -5.67
N VAL A 44 -4.91 11.83 -5.77
CA VAL A 44 -4.83 12.75 -4.64
C VAL A 44 -6.09 13.62 -4.62
N PHE A 45 -6.74 13.69 -3.48
CA PHE A 45 -7.91 14.52 -3.21
C PHE A 45 -7.58 15.45 -2.04
N HIS A 46 -7.70 16.75 -2.23
CA HIS A 46 -7.48 17.75 -1.18
C HIS A 46 -8.78 18.11 -0.46
N ASP A 47 -8.66 18.65 0.76
CA ASP A 47 -9.76 19.21 1.54
C ASP A 47 -10.93 18.25 1.85
N GLN A 48 -10.63 16.96 2.04
CA GLN A 48 -11.60 15.92 2.36
C GLN A 48 -11.65 15.65 3.88
N ALA A 49 -12.47 16.42 4.61
CA ALA A 49 -12.58 16.34 6.06
C ALA A 49 -13.53 15.19 6.49
N PHE A 50 -13.11 13.95 6.29
CA PHE A 50 -13.90 12.75 6.60
C PHE A 50 -14.13 12.51 8.10
N THR A 51 -15.30 11.95 8.45
CA THR A 51 -15.42 11.01 9.58
C THR A 51 -14.94 9.62 9.15
N ASP A 52 -14.81 8.69 10.12
CA ASP A 52 -14.43 7.31 9.80
C ASP A 52 -15.53 6.62 9.00
N GLU A 53 -16.80 6.87 9.34
CA GLU A 53 -17.97 6.31 8.67
C GLU A 53 -18.04 6.81 7.21
N GLN A 54 -17.76 8.09 6.96
CA GLN A 54 -17.75 8.67 5.62
C GLN A 54 -16.64 8.07 4.77
N GLN A 55 -15.42 7.92 5.31
CA GLN A 55 -14.32 7.30 4.58
C GLN A 55 -14.60 5.82 4.28
N MET A 56 -15.22 5.08 5.20
CA MET A 56 -15.64 3.71 4.96
C MET A 56 -16.78 3.63 3.93
N ALA A 57 -17.72 4.58 3.92
CA ALA A 57 -18.76 4.67 2.90
C ALA A 57 -18.16 4.95 1.52
N PHE A 58 -17.20 5.87 1.43
CA PHE A 58 -16.43 6.12 0.21
C PHE A 58 -15.72 4.84 -0.28
N CYS A 59 -15.04 4.13 0.61
CA CYS A 59 -14.34 2.87 0.29
C CYS A 59 -15.27 1.83 -0.34
N ARG A 60 -16.49 1.67 0.15
CA ARG A 60 -17.46 0.68 -0.33
C ARG A 60 -17.93 0.91 -1.77
N ASN A 61 -17.75 2.11 -2.33
CA ASN A 61 -18.03 2.33 -3.76
C ASN A 61 -17.15 1.51 -4.70
N PHE A 62 -15.97 1.04 -4.23
CA PHE A 62 -14.95 0.37 -5.03
C PHE A 62 -14.81 -1.12 -4.72
N GLY A 63 -15.57 -1.64 -3.79
CA GLY A 63 -15.61 -3.05 -3.38
C GLY A 63 -15.72 -3.24 -1.87
N GLU A 64 -15.65 -4.48 -1.43
CA GLU A 64 -15.73 -4.82 -0.01
C GLU A 64 -14.49 -4.32 0.75
N PRO A 65 -14.67 -3.66 1.89
CA PRO A 65 -13.55 -3.29 2.75
C PRO A 65 -12.81 -4.53 3.26
N GLU A 66 -11.48 -4.46 3.24
CA GLU A 66 -10.63 -5.51 3.79
C GLU A 66 -10.76 -5.57 5.32
N ASN A 67 -10.79 -6.80 5.87
CA ASN A 67 -10.68 -6.98 7.31
C ASN A 67 -9.26 -6.63 7.77
N THR A 68 -9.13 -5.65 8.67
CA THR A 68 -7.82 -5.18 9.17
C THR A 68 -7.13 -6.14 10.13
N ARG A 69 -7.82 -7.18 10.63
CA ARG A 69 -7.22 -8.20 11.50
C ARG A 69 -6.08 -8.93 10.79
N GLY A 70 -5.01 -9.20 11.53
CA GLY A 70 -3.86 -9.95 11.00
C GLY A 70 -2.87 -9.10 10.20
N GLY A 71 -2.98 -7.78 10.25
CA GLY A 71 -2.00 -6.85 9.66
C GLY A 71 -1.13 -6.10 10.66
N SER A 72 -1.28 -6.38 11.97
CA SER A 72 -0.59 -5.69 13.05
C SER A 72 -0.35 -6.63 14.23
N VAL A 73 0.61 -6.26 15.08
CA VAL A 73 0.84 -6.86 16.42
C VAL A 73 0.05 -6.15 17.52
N THR A 74 -0.78 -5.17 17.18
CA THR A 74 -1.66 -4.48 18.13
C THR A 74 -2.82 -5.40 18.49
N ARG A 75 -3.00 -5.65 19.78
CA ARG A 75 -4.11 -6.47 20.27
C ARG A 75 -5.44 -5.71 20.10
N PRO A 76 -6.57 -6.41 19.93
CA PRO A 76 -7.88 -5.76 19.78
C PRO A 76 -8.24 -4.80 20.91
N GLU A 77 -7.89 -5.16 22.17
CA GLU A 77 -8.12 -4.33 23.35
C GLU A 77 -7.27 -3.06 23.39
N ASP A 78 -6.12 -3.05 22.70
CA ASP A 78 -5.21 -1.91 22.60
C ASP A 78 -5.47 -1.07 21.35
N ALA A 79 -6.38 -1.50 20.47
CA ALA A 79 -6.70 -0.79 19.26
C ALA A 79 -7.35 0.58 19.54
N ARG A 80 -6.86 1.63 18.89
CA ARG A 80 -7.41 2.98 18.97
C ARG A 80 -8.65 3.16 18.11
N LEU A 81 -8.69 2.50 16.94
CA LEU A 81 -9.80 2.59 15.99
C LEU A 81 -10.66 1.32 16.06
N THR A 82 -11.98 1.52 16.04
CA THR A 82 -12.98 0.45 16.03
C THR A 82 -13.77 0.37 14.72
N SER A 83 -13.50 1.30 13.81
CA SER A 83 -14.23 1.49 12.54
C SER A 83 -13.92 0.46 11.44
N GLY A 84 -13.06 -0.52 11.70
CA GLY A 84 -12.57 -1.45 10.67
C GLY A 84 -11.47 -0.86 9.79
N MET A 85 -11.01 0.34 10.09
CA MET A 85 -9.89 1.00 9.42
C MET A 85 -8.55 0.61 10.04
N ALA A 86 -7.50 0.62 9.23
CA ALA A 86 -6.14 0.48 9.73
C ALA A 86 -5.65 1.82 10.32
N ASP A 87 -5.13 1.75 11.54
CA ASP A 87 -4.49 2.86 12.22
C ASP A 87 -3.03 2.99 11.74
N VAL A 88 -2.76 4.03 10.94
CA VAL A 88 -1.42 4.33 10.39
C VAL A 88 -0.84 5.56 11.09
N SER A 89 -1.19 5.74 12.36
CA SER A 89 -0.71 6.81 13.22
C SER A 89 0.51 6.39 14.04
N ASN A 90 1.11 7.36 14.73
CA ASN A 90 2.05 7.11 15.81
C ASN A 90 1.41 7.25 17.20
N LEU A 91 0.08 7.13 17.29
CA LEU A 91 -0.69 7.37 18.51
C LEU A 91 -1.10 6.07 19.19
N GLY A 92 -1.05 6.07 20.51
CA GLY A 92 -1.65 5.06 21.37
C GLY A 92 -3.15 5.27 21.56
N LYS A 93 -3.78 4.37 22.31
CA LYS A 93 -5.22 4.43 22.64
C LYS A 93 -5.62 5.71 23.40
N ASP A 94 -4.68 6.27 24.15
CA ASP A 94 -4.80 7.53 24.89
C ASP A 94 -4.66 8.78 24.00
N GLY A 95 -4.41 8.61 22.70
CA GLY A 95 -4.20 9.69 21.75
C GLY A 95 -2.83 10.36 21.85
N GLN A 96 -1.91 9.82 22.66
CA GLN A 96 -0.54 10.34 22.80
C GLN A 96 0.42 9.56 21.88
N PRO A 97 1.53 10.18 21.45
CA PRO A 97 2.57 9.47 20.72
C PRO A 97 3.08 8.23 21.46
N LEU A 98 3.21 7.12 20.73
CA LEU A 98 3.71 5.86 21.26
C LEU A 98 5.13 6.01 21.81
N ALA A 99 5.43 5.36 22.93
CA ALA A 99 6.76 5.30 23.49
C ALA A 99 7.77 4.77 22.46
N ARG A 100 9.02 5.28 22.52
CA ARG A 100 10.07 4.97 21.53
C ARG A 100 10.37 3.47 21.40
N ASP A 101 10.24 2.74 22.48
CA ASP A 101 10.50 1.30 22.60
C ASP A 101 9.22 0.46 22.55
N SER A 102 8.05 1.07 22.33
CA SER A 102 6.81 0.30 22.26
C SER A 102 6.85 -0.69 21.10
N ARG A 103 6.40 -1.92 21.36
CA ARG A 103 6.36 -3.01 20.40
C ARG A 103 5.56 -2.64 19.14
N GLN A 104 4.41 -1.99 19.31
CA GLN A 104 3.57 -1.49 18.20
C GLN A 104 4.34 -0.50 17.33
N ARG A 105 5.03 0.47 17.92
CA ARG A 105 5.82 1.45 17.18
C ARG A 105 6.95 0.77 16.39
N LEU A 106 7.73 -0.11 17.04
CA LEU A 106 8.84 -0.82 16.40
C LEU A 106 8.36 -1.67 15.22
N PHE A 107 7.23 -2.35 15.34
CA PHE A 107 6.60 -3.06 14.24
C PHE A 107 6.19 -2.13 13.09
N ASN A 108 5.61 -0.97 13.40
CA ASN A 108 5.13 0.01 12.43
C ASN A 108 6.26 0.69 11.63
N LEU A 109 7.52 0.65 12.10
CA LEU A 109 8.69 1.10 11.34
C LEU A 109 8.84 0.37 10.00
N GLY A 110 8.27 -0.82 9.86
CA GLY A 110 8.21 -1.54 8.60
C GLY A 110 7.52 -0.77 7.47
N ASN A 111 6.67 0.20 7.78
CA ASN A 111 6.05 1.07 6.78
C ASN A 111 7.02 2.07 6.14
N CYS A 112 8.25 2.20 6.68
CA CYS A 112 9.33 2.97 6.06
C CYS A 112 10.03 2.19 4.92
N LEU A 113 9.77 0.89 4.79
CA LEU A 113 10.25 0.08 3.67
C LEU A 113 9.27 0.17 2.50
N TRP A 114 9.77 0.04 1.27
CA TRP A 114 8.92 -0.04 0.09
C TRP A 114 8.04 -1.28 0.13
N HIS A 115 6.72 -1.11 0.01
CA HIS A 115 5.77 -2.21 0.10
C HIS A 115 4.48 -1.95 -0.68
N SER A 116 3.78 -3.03 -1.01
CA SER A 116 2.37 -3.02 -1.40
C SER A 116 1.55 -3.52 -0.23
N ASP A 117 0.43 -2.85 0.06
CA ASP A 117 -0.44 -3.24 1.18
C ASP A 117 -1.01 -4.64 0.98
N SER A 118 -1.11 -5.35 2.10
CA SER A 118 -1.73 -6.68 2.19
C SER A 118 -1.15 -7.74 1.24
N SER A 119 0.04 -7.51 0.64
CA SER A 119 0.72 -8.50 -0.19
C SER A 119 1.09 -9.78 0.60
N PHE A 120 1.10 -9.70 1.93
CA PHE A 120 1.27 -10.81 2.86
C PHE A 120 -0.02 -11.61 3.12
N ARG A 121 -1.12 -11.33 2.42
CA ARG A 121 -2.38 -12.07 2.45
C ARG A 121 -2.53 -12.89 1.17
N ALA A 122 -3.18 -14.05 1.27
CA ALA A 122 -3.43 -14.91 0.10
C ALA A 122 -4.19 -14.17 -1.01
N ILE A 123 -5.18 -13.35 -0.64
CA ILE A 123 -5.85 -12.39 -1.53
C ILE A 123 -5.35 -11.00 -1.14
N PRO A 124 -4.47 -10.38 -1.93
CA PRO A 124 -3.91 -9.07 -1.60
C PRO A 124 -4.89 -7.93 -1.90
N ALA A 125 -4.65 -6.77 -1.31
CA ALA A 125 -5.52 -5.60 -1.47
C ALA A 125 -5.61 -5.12 -2.93
N LYS A 126 -6.79 -4.58 -3.30
CA LYS A 126 -7.03 -3.82 -4.53
C LYS A 126 -6.59 -2.37 -4.34
N TYR A 127 -7.35 -1.60 -3.61
CA TYR A 127 -7.08 -0.18 -3.37
C TYR A 127 -6.86 0.11 -1.89
N SER A 128 -5.99 1.06 -1.61
CA SER A 128 -5.86 1.68 -0.29
C SER A 128 -6.19 3.17 -0.36
N MET A 129 -6.79 3.70 0.69
CA MET A 129 -7.27 5.08 0.83
C MET A 129 -6.82 5.62 2.18
N LEU A 130 -5.79 6.46 2.18
CA LEU A 130 -5.20 7.04 3.39
C LEU A 130 -5.62 8.49 3.53
N SER A 131 -6.25 8.85 4.65
CA SER A 131 -6.63 10.23 4.96
C SER A 131 -5.78 10.82 6.07
N ALA A 132 -5.47 12.11 5.96
CA ALA A 132 -4.70 12.87 6.93
C ALA A 132 -5.63 13.58 7.92
N ARG A 133 -5.64 13.11 9.18
CA ARG A 133 -6.38 13.73 10.31
C ARG A 133 -5.51 14.68 11.11
N THR A 134 -4.23 14.38 11.24
CA THR A 134 -3.20 15.24 11.82
C THR A 134 -1.90 15.00 11.06
N VAL A 135 -1.30 16.07 10.57
CA VAL A 135 -0.08 16.03 9.77
C VAL A 135 1.11 16.46 10.64
N ASN A 136 2.19 15.71 10.54
CA ASN A 136 3.44 16.08 11.22
C ASN A 136 4.06 17.32 10.54
N PRO A 137 4.50 18.33 11.28
CA PRO A 137 5.03 19.55 10.70
C PRO A 137 6.36 19.36 9.95
N LYS A 138 7.06 18.23 10.18
CA LYS A 138 8.36 17.94 9.56
C LYS A 138 8.48 16.47 9.17
N GLY A 139 8.55 16.21 7.88
CA GLY A 139 8.68 14.86 7.32
C GLY A 139 7.35 14.11 7.19
N GLY A 140 7.38 12.79 7.16
CA GLY A 140 6.17 11.95 7.04
C GLY A 140 5.54 11.93 5.66
N ASN A 141 6.24 12.43 4.63
CA ASN A 141 5.80 12.31 3.24
C ASN A 141 5.65 10.84 2.87
N THR A 142 4.72 10.54 1.97
CA THR A 142 4.59 9.22 1.37
C THR A 142 5.18 9.24 -0.03
N GLU A 143 6.06 8.29 -0.31
CA GLU A 143 6.59 8.06 -1.65
C GLU A 143 5.81 6.92 -2.29
N PHE A 144 5.44 7.08 -3.55
CA PHE A 144 4.80 6.08 -4.39
C PHE A 144 5.71 5.76 -5.56
N ALA A 145 5.81 4.48 -5.95
CA ALA A 145 6.58 4.03 -7.10
C ALA A 145 5.68 3.29 -8.09
N ASP A 146 5.76 3.65 -9.40
CA ASP A 146 4.98 3.05 -10.48
C ASP A 146 5.62 1.74 -10.93
N MET A 147 5.06 0.62 -10.52
CA MET A 147 5.55 -0.71 -10.85
C MET A 147 5.29 -1.12 -12.30
N ARG A 148 4.39 -0.42 -12.99
CA ARG A 148 4.13 -0.60 -14.42
C ARG A 148 5.28 -0.03 -15.25
N ALA A 149 5.61 1.23 -14.99
CA ALA A 149 6.73 1.90 -15.67
C ALA A 149 8.07 1.22 -15.37
N ALA A 150 8.24 0.71 -14.13
CA ALA A 150 9.40 -0.06 -13.76
C ALA A 150 9.50 -1.39 -14.55
N TYR A 151 8.38 -2.11 -14.72
CA TYR A 151 8.32 -3.32 -15.55
C TYR A 151 8.63 -3.02 -17.02
N ASP A 152 8.02 -1.98 -17.59
CA ASP A 152 8.21 -1.57 -18.98
C ASP A 152 9.68 -1.18 -19.28
N ALA A 153 10.42 -0.72 -18.27
CA ALA A 153 11.82 -0.31 -18.38
C ALA A 153 12.85 -1.43 -18.12
N LEU A 154 12.40 -2.65 -17.81
CA LEU A 154 13.29 -3.81 -17.73
C LEU A 154 13.83 -4.15 -19.12
N ASP A 155 15.08 -4.63 -19.18
CA ASP A 155 15.59 -5.26 -20.40
C ASP A 155 14.86 -6.58 -20.68
N ASP A 156 14.99 -7.06 -21.92
CA ASP A 156 14.25 -8.25 -22.38
C ASP A 156 14.67 -9.54 -21.68
N ASP A 157 15.93 -9.65 -21.24
CA ASP A 157 16.44 -10.83 -20.53
C ASP A 157 15.87 -10.88 -19.12
N THR A 158 15.98 -9.78 -18.38
CA THR A 158 15.38 -9.65 -17.04
C THR A 158 13.85 -9.81 -17.08
N ARG A 159 13.19 -9.26 -18.10
CA ARG A 159 11.73 -9.40 -18.26
C ARG A 159 11.31 -10.87 -18.45
N ARG A 160 12.07 -11.65 -19.26
CA ARG A 160 11.82 -13.08 -19.43
C ARG A 160 12.11 -13.87 -18.15
N GLU A 161 13.18 -13.50 -17.42
CA GLU A 161 13.55 -14.16 -16.16
C GLU A 161 12.44 -14.04 -15.12
N VAL A 162 11.84 -12.84 -14.95
CA VAL A 162 10.90 -12.56 -13.85
C VAL A 162 9.45 -12.96 -14.14
N GLU A 163 9.08 -13.22 -15.39
CA GLU A 163 7.70 -13.30 -15.87
C GLU A 163 6.86 -14.33 -15.08
N ASP A 164 7.40 -15.50 -14.82
CA ASP A 164 6.68 -16.62 -14.19
C ASP A 164 7.06 -16.85 -12.73
N LEU A 165 7.91 -16.00 -12.16
CA LEU A 165 8.38 -16.17 -10.79
C LEU A 165 7.24 -15.98 -9.78
N VAL A 166 7.28 -16.80 -8.73
CA VAL A 166 6.37 -16.76 -7.59
C VAL A 166 7.18 -16.46 -6.33
N CYS A 167 6.80 -15.42 -5.61
CA CYS A 167 7.46 -14.97 -4.39
C CYS A 167 6.70 -15.40 -3.14
N GLU A 168 7.42 -15.61 -2.06
CA GLU A 168 6.88 -15.81 -0.71
C GLU A 168 6.84 -14.47 0.03
N HIS A 169 5.63 -14.00 0.37
CA HIS A 169 5.40 -12.74 1.09
C HIS A 169 4.98 -12.98 2.53
N SER A 170 5.65 -12.31 3.48
CA SER A 170 5.31 -12.33 4.90
C SER A 170 5.69 -11.03 5.59
N LEU A 171 4.89 -10.61 6.56
CA LEU A 171 5.24 -9.50 7.48
C LEU A 171 6.54 -9.79 8.24
N MET A 172 6.82 -11.06 8.57
CA MET A 172 8.04 -11.43 9.27
C MET A 172 9.31 -11.09 8.47
N TYR A 173 9.28 -11.16 7.15
CA TYR A 173 10.45 -10.80 6.33
C TYR A 173 10.77 -9.31 6.42
N SER A 174 9.78 -8.47 6.18
CA SER A 174 9.99 -7.01 6.19
C SER A 174 10.40 -6.48 7.57
N ARG A 175 9.78 -7.00 8.63
CA ARG A 175 10.09 -6.59 10.01
C ARG A 175 11.43 -7.18 10.46
N GLY A 176 11.72 -8.44 10.08
CA GLY A 176 13.01 -9.08 10.31
C GLY A 176 14.18 -8.35 9.66
N ALA A 177 13.99 -7.76 8.48
CA ALA A 177 14.98 -6.90 7.83
C ALA A 177 15.34 -5.66 8.66
N LEU A 178 14.43 -5.22 9.56
CA LEU A 178 14.67 -4.14 10.53
C LEU A 178 15.09 -4.64 11.92
N GLY A 179 15.28 -5.96 12.09
CA GLY A 179 15.65 -6.56 13.36
C GLY A 179 14.48 -6.81 14.32
N PHE A 180 13.22 -6.66 13.90
CA PHE A 180 12.06 -7.01 14.72
C PHE A 180 11.78 -8.51 14.58
N LEU A 181 12.02 -9.27 15.66
CA LEU A 181 11.89 -10.74 15.71
C LEU A 181 10.97 -11.21 16.85
N ASP A 182 10.39 -10.28 17.60
CA ASP A 182 9.54 -10.54 18.75
C ASP A 182 8.11 -10.88 18.33
N TYR A 183 7.87 -12.17 18.03
CA TYR A 183 6.56 -12.70 17.64
C TYR A 183 6.09 -13.80 18.58
N SER A 184 4.82 -13.75 19.00
CA SER A 184 4.16 -14.89 19.62
C SER A 184 3.95 -16.04 18.64
N GLU A 185 3.66 -17.24 19.13
CA GLU A 185 3.36 -18.39 18.27
C GLU A 185 2.09 -18.17 17.42
N GLU A 186 1.11 -17.45 17.97
CA GLU A 186 -0.10 -17.07 17.23
C GLU A 186 0.24 -16.11 16.07
N GLU A 187 1.10 -15.12 16.32
CA GLU A 187 1.56 -14.18 15.28
C GLU A 187 2.41 -14.88 14.23
N LYS A 188 3.29 -15.80 14.60
CA LYS A 188 4.04 -16.63 13.65
C LYS A 188 3.10 -17.46 12.77
N ALA A 189 2.03 -18.01 13.34
CA ALA A 189 1.02 -18.73 12.59
C ALA A 189 0.21 -17.81 11.65
N MET A 190 -0.12 -16.60 12.11
CA MET A 190 -0.86 -15.59 11.37
C MET A 190 -0.05 -15.00 10.20
N PHE A 191 1.25 -14.78 10.41
CA PHE A 191 2.15 -14.17 9.43
C PHE A 191 2.91 -15.18 8.56
N LYS A 192 2.42 -16.42 8.48
CA LYS A 192 2.99 -17.43 7.58
C LYS A 192 3.10 -16.88 6.16
N PRO A 193 4.19 -17.20 5.43
CA PRO A 193 4.36 -16.77 4.05
C PRO A 193 3.18 -17.20 3.16
N VAL A 194 2.80 -16.32 2.26
CA VAL A 194 1.82 -16.58 1.20
C VAL A 194 2.48 -16.40 -0.16
N LEU A 195 1.94 -17.05 -1.18
CA LEU A 195 2.49 -17.03 -2.53
C LEU A 195 1.88 -15.88 -3.33
N GLN A 196 2.74 -15.13 -4.02
CA GLN A 196 2.36 -14.03 -4.93
C GLN A 196 3.15 -14.13 -6.23
N ARG A 197 2.51 -13.91 -7.38
CA ARG A 197 3.25 -13.74 -8.64
C ARG A 197 4.12 -12.48 -8.57
N LEU A 198 5.35 -12.54 -9.08
CA LEU A 198 6.25 -11.39 -9.16
C LEU A 198 5.81 -10.41 -10.26
N VAL A 199 5.25 -10.91 -11.35
CA VAL A 199 4.63 -10.09 -12.41
C VAL A 199 3.12 -10.29 -12.38
N ARG A 200 2.38 -9.17 -12.40
CA ARG A 200 0.90 -9.18 -12.44
C ARG A 200 0.41 -8.48 -13.69
N THR A 201 -0.64 -9.02 -14.29
CA THR A 201 -1.40 -8.36 -15.35
C THR A 201 -2.62 -7.67 -14.73
N HIS A 202 -2.78 -6.37 -15.00
CA HIS A 202 -3.92 -5.62 -14.49
C HIS A 202 -5.21 -6.05 -15.22
N PRO A 203 -6.29 -6.43 -14.48
CA PRO A 203 -7.44 -7.10 -15.10
C PRO A 203 -8.25 -6.21 -16.05
N VAL A 204 -8.16 -4.88 -15.92
CA VAL A 204 -8.89 -3.92 -16.77
C VAL A 204 -8.03 -3.43 -17.93
N THR A 205 -6.78 -3.03 -17.63
CA THR A 205 -5.92 -2.39 -18.64
C THR A 205 -5.05 -3.37 -19.42
N GLY A 206 -4.90 -4.61 -18.96
CA GLY A 206 -3.97 -5.60 -19.51
C GLY A 206 -2.49 -5.27 -19.28
N ARG A 207 -2.17 -4.13 -18.65
CA ARG A 207 -0.79 -3.69 -18.44
C ARG A 207 -0.12 -4.53 -17.35
N LYS A 208 1.11 -4.94 -17.59
CA LYS A 208 1.92 -5.68 -16.62
C LYS A 208 2.60 -4.74 -15.62
N SER A 209 2.85 -5.25 -14.43
CA SER A 209 3.56 -4.55 -13.35
C SER A 209 4.40 -5.53 -12.53
N LEU A 210 5.52 -5.07 -12.00
CA LEU A 210 6.23 -5.78 -10.94
C LEU A 210 5.40 -5.77 -9.66
N TYR A 211 5.25 -6.92 -9.01
CA TYR A 211 4.56 -7.02 -7.72
C TYR A 211 5.57 -7.25 -6.60
N LEU A 212 6.38 -6.21 -6.39
CA LEU A 212 7.40 -6.16 -5.36
C LEU A 212 6.83 -5.68 -4.03
N SER A 213 7.51 -6.05 -2.96
CA SER A 213 7.25 -5.55 -1.61
C SER A 213 8.41 -5.95 -0.70
N SER A 214 8.69 -5.17 0.35
CA SER A 214 9.56 -5.61 1.44
C SER A 214 9.08 -6.87 2.15
N HIS A 215 7.84 -7.29 1.90
CA HIS A 215 7.28 -8.55 2.41
C HIS A 215 7.76 -9.77 1.61
N ALA A 216 8.25 -9.59 0.36
CA ALA A 216 8.83 -10.65 -0.44
C ALA A 216 10.20 -11.06 0.12
N GLY A 217 10.28 -12.27 0.69
CA GLY A 217 11.47 -12.76 1.37
C GLY A 217 12.20 -13.86 0.63
N GLY A 218 11.55 -14.48 -0.37
CA GLY A 218 12.09 -15.58 -1.16
C GLY A 218 11.32 -15.75 -2.47
N ILE A 219 11.87 -16.58 -3.36
CA ILE A 219 11.27 -16.98 -4.65
C ILE A 219 11.21 -18.51 -4.65
N VAL A 220 10.06 -19.06 -5.02
CA VAL A 220 9.82 -20.50 -5.03
C VAL A 220 10.80 -21.19 -6.01
N GLY A 221 11.49 -22.21 -5.52
CA GLY A 221 12.44 -22.99 -6.32
C GLY A 221 13.83 -22.34 -6.50
N MET A 222 14.07 -21.12 -5.95
CA MET A 222 15.34 -20.43 -6.02
C MET A 222 16.07 -20.47 -4.67
N PRO A 223 17.40 -20.69 -4.63
CA PRO A 223 18.17 -20.57 -3.39
C PRO A 223 17.97 -19.20 -2.73
N MET A 224 17.77 -19.18 -1.41
CA MET A 224 17.45 -17.95 -0.68
C MET A 224 18.40 -16.77 -0.93
N PRO A 225 19.74 -16.95 -0.97
CA PRO A 225 20.65 -15.84 -1.28
C PRO A 225 20.44 -15.26 -2.69
N GLU A 226 20.22 -16.10 -3.69
CA GLU A 226 19.97 -15.68 -5.07
C GLU A 226 18.65 -14.93 -5.19
N ALA A 227 17.57 -15.49 -4.60
CA ALA A 227 16.25 -14.85 -4.56
C ALA A 227 16.32 -13.44 -3.94
N ARG A 228 17.06 -13.30 -2.85
CA ARG A 228 17.19 -11.99 -2.16
C ARG A 228 18.03 -10.98 -2.93
N VAL A 229 19.05 -11.44 -3.66
CA VAL A 229 19.83 -10.55 -4.55
C VAL A 229 18.93 -10.06 -5.68
N LEU A 230 18.23 -10.96 -6.38
CA LEU A 230 17.31 -10.58 -7.45
C LEU A 230 16.20 -9.62 -6.96
N LEU A 231 15.53 -9.95 -5.85
CA LEU A 231 14.47 -9.08 -5.28
C LEU A 231 15.01 -7.70 -4.88
N ARG A 232 16.25 -7.62 -4.37
CA ARG A 232 16.89 -6.34 -4.05
C ARG A 232 17.18 -5.54 -5.31
N ASP A 233 17.77 -6.16 -6.32
CA ASP A 233 18.15 -5.48 -7.57
C ASP A 233 16.91 -4.97 -8.30
N LEU A 234 15.82 -5.76 -8.34
CA LEU A 234 14.52 -5.33 -8.86
C LEU A 234 13.92 -4.18 -8.05
N ASN A 235 14.05 -4.20 -6.72
CA ASN A 235 13.54 -3.11 -5.87
C ASN A 235 14.36 -1.82 -6.08
N GLU A 236 15.68 -1.90 -6.22
CA GLU A 236 16.55 -0.75 -6.53
C GLU A 236 16.20 -0.18 -7.91
N HIS A 237 15.99 -1.03 -8.93
CA HIS A 237 15.51 -0.61 -10.25
C HIS A 237 14.16 0.09 -10.17
N ALA A 238 13.16 -0.53 -9.52
CA ALA A 238 11.78 -0.06 -9.50
C ALA A 238 11.56 1.20 -8.63
N THR A 239 12.53 1.58 -7.83
CA THR A 239 12.45 2.75 -6.94
C THR A 239 13.40 3.88 -7.34
N GLN A 240 13.87 3.88 -8.59
CA GLN A 240 14.63 4.99 -9.16
C GLN A 240 13.77 6.25 -9.28
N PRO A 241 14.36 7.45 -9.22
CA PRO A 241 13.63 8.72 -9.16
C PRO A 241 12.59 8.93 -10.27
N GLN A 242 12.83 8.41 -11.49
CA GLN A 242 11.90 8.55 -12.62
C GLN A 242 10.59 7.78 -12.42
N PHE A 243 10.53 6.80 -11.52
CA PHE A 243 9.34 6.01 -11.21
C PHE A 243 8.67 6.46 -9.90
N VAL A 244 9.22 7.46 -9.20
CA VAL A 244 8.80 7.81 -7.84
C VAL A 244 8.17 9.19 -7.79
N HIS A 245 6.98 9.25 -7.20
CA HIS A 245 6.31 10.50 -6.80
C HIS A 245 6.36 10.64 -5.28
N VAL A 246 6.58 11.89 -4.80
CA VAL A 246 6.61 12.22 -3.38
C VAL A 246 5.39 13.07 -3.04
N HIS A 247 4.43 12.49 -2.31
CA HIS A 247 3.29 13.23 -1.79
C HIS A 247 3.63 13.89 -0.44
N LYS A 248 3.48 15.20 -0.39
CA LYS A 248 3.59 16.00 0.84
C LYS A 248 2.19 16.23 1.39
N TRP A 249 1.91 15.66 2.55
CA TRP A 249 0.59 15.71 3.15
C TRP A 249 0.18 17.10 3.60
N ALA A 250 -1.02 17.51 3.21
CA ALA A 250 -1.78 18.58 3.86
C ALA A 250 -2.88 17.99 4.76
N LEU A 251 -3.37 18.76 5.72
CA LEU A 251 -4.51 18.38 6.54
C LEU A 251 -5.72 18.14 5.65
N HIS A 252 -6.45 17.03 5.89
CA HIS A 252 -7.61 16.59 5.11
C HIS A 252 -7.30 16.12 3.69
N ASP A 253 -6.04 15.88 3.33
CA ASP A 253 -5.75 15.11 2.11
C ASP A 253 -6.28 13.68 2.24
N LEU A 254 -6.83 13.16 1.15
CA LEU A 254 -6.99 11.73 0.90
C LEU A 254 -6.12 11.34 -0.29
N VAL A 255 -5.34 10.28 -0.14
CA VAL A 255 -4.65 9.64 -1.27
C VAL A 255 -5.17 8.21 -1.43
N MET A 256 -5.59 7.89 -2.65
CA MET A 256 -6.03 6.55 -3.06
C MET A 256 -5.00 5.96 -4.01
N TRP A 257 -4.60 4.70 -3.80
CA TRP A 257 -3.64 4.02 -4.68
C TRP A 257 -4.01 2.56 -4.95
N ASP A 258 -3.56 2.08 -6.11
CA ASP A 258 -3.75 0.71 -6.56
C ASP A 258 -2.55 -0.14 -6.15
N ASN A 259 -2.75 -1.05 -5.19
CA ASN A 259 -1.72 -1.94 -4.68
C ASN A 259 -1.25 -2.99 -5.71
N ARG A 260 -2.00 -3.16 -6.79
CA ARG A 260 -1.65 -4.07 -7.88
C ARG A 260 -0.57 -3.50 -8.80
N GLN A 261 -0.40 -2.16 -8.77
CA GLN A 261 0.41 -1.41 -9.73
C GLN A 261 1.44 -0.48 -9.07
N THR A 262 1.42 -0.33 -7.74
CA THR A 262 2.30 0.59 -7.02
C THR A 262 2.90 -0.04 -5.76
N MET A 263 4.10 0.40 -5.43
CA MET A 263 4.63 0.34 -4.06
C MET A 263 4.60 1.73 -3.42
N HIS A 264 4.61 1.75 -2.10
CA HIS A 264 4.73 3.00 -1.35
C HIS A 264 5.54 2.81 -0.07
N ARG A 265 5.98 3.95 0.50
CA ARG A 265 6.61 3.99 1.83
C ARG A 265 6.41 5.35 2.47
N VAL A 266 6.40 5.39 3.82
CA VAL A 266 6.48 6.66 4.56
C VAL A 266 7.94 7.05 4.77
N ARG A 267 8.25 8.35 4.63
CA ARG A 267 9.55 8.91 5.03
C ARG A 267 9.55 9.24 6.51
N ARG A 268 10.72 9.21 7.12
CA ARG A 268 10.90 9.54 8.54
C ARG A 268 10.31 10.91 8.87
N TYR A 269 9.75 11.03 10.06
CA TYR A 269 9.19 12.24 10.62
C TYR A 269 9.55 12.34 12.11
N ASP A 270 9.21 13.46 12.73
CA ASP A 270 9.38 13.64 14.19
C ASP A 270 8.28 12.87 14.92
N GLU A 271 8.59 11.66 15.37
CA GLU A 271 7.64 10.78 16.04
C GLU A 271 7.26 11.24 17.45
N SER A 272 7.89 12.29 18.01
CA SER A 272 7.46 12.93 19.25
C SER A 272 6.23 13.83 19.06
N GLN A 273 5.90 14.18 17.80
CA GLN A 273 4.73 14.95 17.44
C GLN A 273 3.60 14.06 16.91
N PRO A 274 2.34 14.35 17.21
CA PRO A 274 1.20 13.60 16.72
C PRO A 274 1.16 13.52 15.19
N ARG A 275 0.88 12.34 14.66
CA ARG A 275 0.53 12.08 13.27
C ARG A 275 -0.63 11.09 13.26
N ASP A 276 -1.82 11.54 12.85
CA ASP A 276 -3.03 10.68 12.75
C ASP A 276 -3.40 10.49 11.28
N MET A 277 -3.15 9.29 10.78
CA MET A 277 -3.51 8.86 9.44
C MET A 277 -4.37 7.61 9.53
N ARG A 278 -5.47 7.57 8.77
CA ARG A 278 -6.43 6.47 8.80
C ARG A 278 -6.61 5.87 7.42
N ARG A 279 -6.45 4.54 7.31
CA ARG A 279 -6.52 3.85 6.04
C ARG A 279 -7.72 2.93 5.97
N ALA A 280 -8.59 3.15 4.97
CA ALA A 280 -9.53 2.16 4.47
C ALA A 280 -8.86 1.39 3.31
N THR A 281 -9.14 0.11 3.19
CA THR A 281 -8.55 -0.76 2.16
C THR A 281 -9.67 -1.58 1.51
N VAL A 282 -9.71 -1.61 0.19
CA VAL A 282 -10.60 -2.47 -0.60
C VAL A 282 -9.91 -3.82 -0.79
N ALA A 283 -10.60 -4.90 -0.45
CA ALA A 283 -10.12 -6.26 -0.66
C ALA A 283 -9.90 -6.55 -2.16
N GLY A 284 -8.95 -7.43 -2.45
CA GLY A 284 -8.77 -7.95 -3.80
C GLY A 284 -9.77 -9.04 -4.13
N ASP A 285 -9.79 -9.44 -5.40
CA ASP A 285 -10.79 -10.37 -5.93
C ASP A 285 -10.34 -11.84 -5.85
N ALA A 286 -9.02 -12.11 -5.99
CA ALA A 286 -8.47 -13.47 -6.04
C ALA A 286 -6.98 -13.51 -5.66
N PRO A 287 -6.46 -14.71 -5.29
CA PRO A 287 -5.02 -14.94 -5.16
C PRO A 287 -4.29 -14.67 -6.48
N THR A 288 -3.11 -14.04 -6.42
CA THR A 288 -2.34 -13.72 -7.64
C THR A 288 -1.88 -14.97 -8.40
N VAL A 289 -1.58 -16.04 -7.67
CA VAL A 289 -1.18 -17.35 -8.25
C VAL A 289 -2.30 -18.08 -8.98
N ALA A 290 -3.57 -17.65 -8.79
CA ALA A 290 -4.71 -18.16 -9.55
C ALA A 290 -4.90 -17.41 -10.89
N GLN A 291 -4.20 -16.31 -11.14
CA GLN A 291 -4.18 -15.67 -12.44
C GLN A 291 -3.45 -16.60 -13.42
N GLN A 292 -4.16 -17.06 -14.46
CA GLN A 292 -3.51 -17.77 -15.55
C GLN A 292 -2.48 -16.86 -16.21
N ALA A 293 -1.33 -17.44 -16.61
CA ALA A 293 -0.45 -16.73 -17.51
C ALA A 293 -1.30 -16.34 -18.74
N ALA A 294 -1.26 -15.07 -19.13
CA ALA A 294 -1.93 -14.65 -20.37
C ALA A 294 -1.27 -15.42 -21.52
N GLU A 295 -2.07 -16.22 -22.23
CA GLU A 295 -1.66 -16.94 -23.44
C GLU A 295 -1.20 -15.96 -24.54
#